data_78e248ae0710a55568db807603bbaaa1
#
_entry.id   78e248ae0710a55568db807603bbaaa1
#
_cell.length_a   1.000
_cell.length_b   1.000
_cell.length_c   1.000
_cell.angle_alpha   90.00
_cell.angle_beta   90.00
_cell.angle_gamma   90.00
#
_symmetry.space_group_name_H-M   'P 1'
#
loop_
_entity.id
_entity.type
_entity.pdbx_description
1 polymer ?
#
loop_
_entity_poly.entity_id
_entity_poly.type
_entity_poly.pdbx_seq_one_letter_code
_entity_poly.pdbx_strand_id
1 'polypeptide(L)'
;MHLWCTDCNRSFQSESNLRQHLNSKVHRPADVRCPGRGCNKSFVSHAALVLHFESGTCPSRMTREQLNRLVVRADTNNYITNPNRLLTGPMGRYEPPTPTVMWATDRSWNGSAYQCFLCNKTFNKLVHLNQHLQSPSHEDKIYRCPKLDCRIEFGTLSGLCQHVEGGFCGVRMFRQVRDVMDGLTRGFNALTV
;
A
#
# COMPACT_ATOMS: atom_id res chain seq x y z
N MET A 1 8.83 28.81 6.32
CA MET A 1 9.28 27.52 6.89
C MET A 1 10.35 26.98 5.98
N HIS A 2 11.57 26.73 6.48
CA HIS A 2 12.66 26.24 5.63
C HIS A 2 12.50 24.72 5.40
N LEU A 3 12.32 24.33 4.15
CA LEU A 3 12.24 22.94 3.71
C LEU A 3 13.67 22.38 3.52
N TRP A 4 14.40 22.28 4.61
CA TRP A 4 15.81 21.96 4.61
C TRP A 4 16.13 20.82 5.59
N CYS A 5 16.93 19.85 5.15
CA CYS A 5 17.49 18.82 6.01
C CYS A 5 18.86 19.28 6.51
N THR A 6 18.99 19.55 7.80
CA THR A 6 20.24 20.02 8.41
C THR A 6 21.35 18.99 8.34
N ASP A 7 21.03 17.69 8.51
CA ASP A 7 22.02 16.61 8.57
C ASP A 7 22.65 16.29 7.20
N CYS A 8 21.86 16.46 6.11
CA CYS A 8 22.29 16.17 4.75
C CYS A 8 22.59 17.40 3.92
N ASN A 9 22.35 18.58 4.48
CA ASN A 9 22.52 19.86 3.78
C ASN A 9 21.74 19.97 2.46
N ARG A 10 20.49 19.44 2.44
CA ARG A 10 19.63 19.37 1.24
C ARG A 10 18.33 20.15 1.41
N SER A 11 17.95 20.92 0.40
CA SER A 11 16.67 21.61 0.32
C SER A 11 15.63 20.80 -0.44
N PHE A 12 14.35 21.02 -0.14
CA PHE A 12 13.21 20.32 -0.73
C PHE A 12 12.15 21.32 -1.19
N GLN A 13 11.41 20.95 -2.23
CA GLN A 13 10.36 21.80 -2.79
C GLN A 13 9.03 21.74 -2.01
N SER A 14 8.84 20.70 -1.18
CA SER A 14 7.63 20.53 -0.37
C SER A 14 7.95 19.87 0.97
N GLU A 15 7.08 20.11 1.96
CA GLU A 15 7.15 19.45 3.26
C GLU A 15 7.03 17.91 3.13
N SER A 16 6.21 17.45 2.19
CA SER A 16 6.07 16.02 1.90
C SER A 16 7.39 15.41 1.43
N ASN A 17 8.12 16.09 0.55
CA ASN A 17 9.41 15.61 0.05
C ASN A 17 10.47 15.60 1.17
N LEU A 18 10.52 16.63 2.02
CA LEU A 18 11.40 16.64 3.19
C LEU A 18 11.06 15.49 4.15
N ARG A 19 9.78 15.29 4.45
CA ARG A 19 9.32 14.19 5.33
C ARG A 19 9.67 12.81 4.76
N GLN A 20 9.49 12.60 3.46
CA GLN A 20 9.90 11.36 2.80
C GLN A 20 11.41 11.14 2.89
N HIS A 21 12.21 12.19 2.70
CA HIS A 21 13.65 12.12 2.85
C HIS A 21 14.07 11.77 4.28
N LEU A 22 13.51 12.43 5.29
CA LEU A 22 13.78 12.15 6.72
C LEU A 22 13.36 10.73 7.14
N ASN A 23 12.37 10.15 6.44
CA ASN A 23 11.91 8.77 6.64
C ASN A 23 12.62 7.75 5.73
N SER A 24 13.61 8.16 4.96
CA SER A 24 14.38 7.27 4.08
C SER A 24 15.57 6.60 4.79
N LYS A 25 16.22 5.67 4.11
CA LYS A 25 17.42 4.97 4.59
C LYS A 25 18.59 5.89 4.92
N VAL A 26 18.55 7.15 4.47
CA VAL A 26 19.58 8.15 4.77
C VAL A 26 19.56 8.52 6.26
N HIS A 27 18.36 8.56 6.87
CA HIS A 27 18.18 8.99 8.26
C HIS A 27 17.63 7.90 9.20
N ARG A 28 17.14 6.79 8.64
CA ARG A 28 16.56 5.69 9.43
C ARG A 28 17.22 4.37 9.10
N PRO A 29 17.53 3.54 10.09
CA PRO A 29 18.01 2.19 9.85
C PRO A 29 16.92 1.36 9.15
N ALA A 30 17.34 0.43 8.30
CA ALA A 30 16.46 -0.54 7.67
C ALA A 30 16.42 -1.82 8.52
N ASP A 31 15.68 -1.78 9.62
CA ASP A 31 15.62 -2.83 10.65
C ASP A 31 14.41 -3.77 10.48
N VAL A 32 13.43 -3.38 9.65
CA VAL A 32 12.26 -4.21 9.34
C VAL A 32 12.64 -5.24 8.28
N ARG A 33 12.98 -6.47 8.70
CA ARG A 33 13.37 -7.55 7.80
C ARG A 33 12.17 -8.17 7.11
N CYS A 34 12.35 -8.54 5.82
CA CYS A 34 11.35 -9.31 5.11
C CYS A 34 11.31 -10.76 5.65
N PRO A 35 10.14 -11.26 6.11
CA PRO A 35 9.98 -12.64 6.52
C PRO A 35 9.79 -13.62 5.35
N GLY A 36 9.72 -13.11 4.11
CA GLY A 36 9.50 -13.93 2.92
C GLY A 36 10.67 -14.85 2.65
N ARG A 37 10.38 -16.14 2.39
CA ARG A 37 11.39 -17.15 2.13
C ARG A 37 12.32 -16.74 0.97
N GLY A 38 13.62 -16.80 1.17
CA GLY A 38 14.64 -16.42 0.18
C GLY A 38 14.79 -14.90 -0.01
N CYS A 39 14.14 -14.06 0.81
CA CYS A 39 14.25 -12.62 0.74
C CYS A 39 15.13 -12.08 1.87
N ASN A 40 16.25 -11.46 1.51
CA ASN A 40 17.18 -10.85 2.46
C ASN A 40 17.02 -9.32 2.56
N LYS A 41 15.89 -8.77 2.04
CA LYS A 41 15.65 -7.32 2.06
C LYS A 41 15.22 -6.85 3.44
N SER A 42 15.67 -5.64 3.80
CA SER A 42 15.23 -4.90 4.98
C SER A 42 14.72 -3.52 4.60
N PHE A 43 13.78 -3.02 5.37
CA PHE A 43 13.01 -1.80 5.09
C PHE A 43 13.04 -0.87 6.29
N VAL A 44 12.87 0.41 6.04
CA VAL A 44 12.85 1.46 7.08
C VAL A 44 11.52 1.55 7.82
N SER A 45 10.47 0.86 7.32
CA SER A 45 9.13 0.89 7.90
C SER A 45 8.31 -0.33 7.48
N HIS A 46 7.24 -0.61 8.22
CA HIS A 46 6.28 -1.66 7.84
C HIS A 46 5.52 -1.31 6.55
N ALA A 47 5.23 -0.03 6.32
CA ALA A 47 4.62 0.40 5.06
C ALA A 47 5.49 0.04 3.85
N ALA A 48 6.82 0.23 3.95
CA ALA A 48 7.75 -0.14 2.88
C ALA A 48 7.85 -1.67 2.70
N LEU A 49 7.82 -2.45 3.78
CA LEU A 49 7.75 -3.91 3.72
C LEU A 49 6.45 -4.39 3.05
N VAL A 50 5.31 -3.83 3.45
CA VAL A 50 4.00 -4.17 2.86
C VAL A 50 3.99 -3.85 1.37
N LEU A 51 4.46 -2.66 0.97
CA LEU A 51 4.59 -2.27 -0.43
C LEU A 51 5.46 -3.25 -1.23
N HIS A 52 6.55 -3.77 -0.62
CA HIS A 52 7.38 -4.78 -1.26
C HIS A 52 6.60 -6.08 -1.56
N PHE A 53 5.69 -6.51 -0.67
CA PHE A 53 4.81 -7.64 -0.95
C PHE A 53 3.77 -7.31 -2.00
N GLU A 54 3.08 -6.17 -1.88
CA GLU A 54 2.04 -5.73 -2.82
C GLU A 54 2.58 -5.55 -4.25
N SER A 55 3.85 -5.19 -4.40
CA SER A 55 4.51 -5.06 -5.72
C SER A 55 4.88 -6.41 -6.37
N GLY A 56 4.69 -7.54 -5.67
CA GLY A 56 5.07 -8.87 -6.17
C GLY A 56 6.58 -9.08 -6.38
N THR A 57 7.43 -8.15 -5.90
CA THR A 57 8.89 -8.21 -6.08
C THR A 57 9.61 -9.10 -5.06
N CYS A 58 8.85 -9.68 -4.11
CA CYS A 58 9.40 -10.59 -3.12
C CYS A 58 9.69 -11.97 -3.75
N PRO A 59 10.88 -12.58 -3.51
CA PRO A 59 11.17 -13.95 -3.92
C PRO A 59 10.18 -14.99 -3.40
N SER A 60 9.47 -14.72 -2.29
CA SER A 60 8.41 -15.58 -1.76
C SER A 60 7.17 -15.67 -2.67
N ARG A 61 7.13 -14.89 -3.77
CA ARG A 61 6.00 -14.80 -4.71
C ARG A 61 4.67 -14.39 -4.08
N MET A 62 4.72 -13.74 -2.90
CA MET A 62 3.53 -13.16 -2.28
C MET A 62 2.90 -12.16 -3.23
N THR A 63 1.61 -12.32 -3.51
CA THR A 63 0.82 -11.37 -4.29
C THR A 63 -0.02 -10.49 -3.38
N ARG A 64 -0.53 -9.37 -3.94
CA ARG A 64 -1.44 -8.48 -3.21
C ARG A 64 -2.73 -9.21 -2.79
N GLU A 65 -3.27 -10.06 -3.64
CA GLU A 65 -4.48 -10.82 -3.35
C GLU A 65 -4.28 -11.79 -2.19
N GLN A 66 -3.12 -12.46 -2.15
CA GLN A 66 -2.75 -13.34 -1.04
C GLN A 66 -2.59 -12.54 0.26
N LEU A 67 -1.92 -11.37 0.18
CA LEU A 67 -1.78 -10.46 1.31
C LEU A 67 -3.15 -10.00 1.83
N ASN A 68 -4.04 -9.55 0.94
CA ASN A 68 -5.38 -9.12 1.30
C ASN A 68 -6.17 -10.24 1.99
N ARG A 69 -6.09 -11.49 1.49
CA ARG A 69 -6.72 -12.64 2.14
C ARG A 69 -6.19 -12.88 3.56
N LEU A 70 -4.87 -12.76 3.75
CA LEU A 70 -4.27 -12.93 5.08
C LEU A 70 -4.75 -11.83 6.05
N VAL A 71 -4.77 -10.58 5.61
CA VAL A 71 -5.22 -9.45 6.43
C VAL A 71 -6.67 -9.62 6.84
N VAL A 72 -7.56 -9.90 5.87
CA VAL A 72 -9.00 -10.08 6.16
C VAL A 72 -9.24 -11.24 7.12
N ARG A 73 -8.46 -12.33 7.01
CA ARG A 73 -8.53 -13.43 7.98
C ARG A 73 -8.03 -13.06 9.38
N ALA A 74 -7.00 -12.23 9.46
CA ALA A 74 -6.41 -11.81 10.72
C ALA A 74 -7.25 -10.72 11.42
N ASP A 75 -7.92 -9.87 10.65
CA ASP A 75 -8.74 -8.76 11.14
C ASP A 75 -10.19 -9.18 11.39
N THR A 76 -10.41 -10.16 12.25
CA THR A 76 -11.74 -10.75 12.54
C THR A 76 -12.77 -9.73 13.02
N ASN A 77 -12.32 -8.64 13.63
CA ASN A 77 -13.19 -7.57 14.15
C ASN A 77 -13.35 -6.40 13.18
N ASN A 78 -12.80 -6.51 11.97
CA ASN A 78 -12.85 -5.45 10.95
C ASN A 78 -12.36 -4.09 11.46
N TYR A 79 -11.27 -4.06 12.24
CA TYR A 79 -10.68 -2.82 12.72
C TYR A 79 -10.09 -1.98 11.59
N ILE A 80 -9.39 -2.62 10.66
CA ILE A 80 -8.71 -1.99 9.53
C ILE A 80 -9.30 -2.36 8.19
N THR A 81 -10.15 -3.39 8.13
CA THR A 81 -10.89 -3.77 6.91
C THR A 81 -12.28 -3.16 6.91
N ASN A 82 -12.79 -2.83 5.73
CA ASN A 82 -14.16 -2.35 5.56
C ASN A 82 -15.06 -3.49 5.07
N PRO A 83 -15.89 -4.10 5.93
CA PRO A 83 -16.70 -5.25 5.56
C PRO A 83 -17.67 -4.95 4.40
N ASN A 84 -18.11 -3.70 4.24
CA ASN A 84 -19.01 -3.28 3.16
C ASN A 84 -18.34 -3.24 1.78
N ARG A 85 -17.01 -3.31 1.74
CA ARG A 85 -16.19 -3.32 0.52
C ARG A 85 -15.57 -4.68 0.23
N LEU A 86 -15.77 -5.65 1.12
CA LEU A 86 -15.26 -7.01 0.92
C LEU A 86 -16.24 -7.80 0.05
N LEU A 87 -15.78 -8.25 -1.12
CA LEU A 87 -16.54 -9.22 -1.89
C LEU A 87 -16.49 -10.56 -1.16
N THR A 88 -17.65 -11.11 -0.87
CA THR A 88 -17.77 -12.43 -0.23
C THR A 88 -18.26 -13.44 -1.24
N GLY A 89 -17.51 -14.52 -1.41
CA GLY A 89 -17.90 -15.66 -2.23
C GLY A 89 -19.02 -16.48 -1.59
N PRO A 90 -19.46 -17.57 -2.26
CA PRO A 90 -20.62 -18.40 -1.84
C PRO A 90 -20.55 -18.95 -0.41
N MET A 91 -19.36 -19.06 0.16
CA MET A 91 -19.15 -19.56 1.53
C MET A 91 -18.88 -18.43 2.55
N GLY A 92 -19.19 -17.18 2.24
CA GLY A 92 -18.95 -16.04 3.12
C GLY A 92 -17.47 -15.70 3.31
N ARG A 93 -16.58 -16.29 2.51
CA ARG A 93 -15.14 -15.99 2.54
C ARG A 93 -14.83 -14.83 1.62
N TYR A 94 -13.91 -13.97 2.03
CA TYR A 94 -13.41 -12.92 1.16
C TYR A 94 -12.73 -13.52 -0.08
N GLU A 95 -13.23 -13.12 -1.24
CA GLU A 95 -12.63 -13.41 -2.54
C GLU A 95 -12.17 -12.09 -3.15
N PRO A 96 -10.85 -11.88 -3.31
CA PRO A 96 -10.38 -10.71 -4.03
C PRO A 96 -10.89 -10.74 -5.47
N PRO A 97 -11.20 -9.59 -6.06
CA PRO A 97 -11.60 -9.53 -7.47
C PRO A 97 -10.49 -10.13 -8.34
N THR A 98 -10.89 -10.83 -9.39
CA THR A 98 -9.93 -11.34 -10.37
C THR A 98 -9.19 -10.16 -10.99
N PRO A 99 -7.85 -10.17 -11.01
CA PRO A 99 -7.09 -9.09 -11.62
C PRO A 99 -7.49 -8.92 -13.08
N THR A 100 -8.12 -7.82 -13.43
CA THR A 100 -8.41 -7.49 -14.82
C THR A 100 -7.25 -6.66 -15.35
N VAL A 101 -6.45 -7.25 -16.24
CA VAL A 101 -5.35 -6.53 -16.89
C VAL A 101 -5.96 -5.62 -17.95
N MET A 102 -6.02 -4.34 -17.66
CA MET A 102 -6.50 -3.31 -18.60
C MET A 102 -5.32 -2.61 -19.25
N TRP A 103 -5.40 -2.46 -20.57
CA TRP A 103 -4.39 -1.74 -21.36
C TRP A 103 -5.05 -0.65 -22.20
N ALA A 104 -4.48 0.55 -22.14
CA ALA A 104 -4.78 1.62 -23.04
C ALA A 104 -3.92 1.52 -24.31
N THR A 105 -4.49 1.94 -25.41
CA THR A 105 -3.84 2.08 -26.72
C THR A 105 -3.79 3.55 -27.11
N ASP A 106 -3.21 3.86 -28.29
CA ASP A 106 -3.18 5.22 -28.83
C ASP A 106 -4.57 5.85 -28.98
N ARG A 107 -5.64 5.04 -29.02
CA ARG A 107 -7.04 5.53 -29.04
C ARG A 107 -7.44 6.25 -27.74
N SER A 108 -6.66 6.13 -26.67
CA SER A 108 -6.87 6.87 -25.42
C SER A 108 -6.37 8.31 -25.49
N TRP A 109 -5.81 8.75 -26.66
CA TRP A 109 -5.40 10.11 -26.91
C TRP A 109 -6.63 11.00 -27.15
N ASN A 110 -6.79 12.07 -26.35
CA ASN A 110 -7.94 13.00 -26.43
C ASN A 110 -7.64 14.27 -27.24
N GLY A 111 -6.51 14.32 -27.97
CA GLY A 111 -6.03 15.49 -28.69
C GLY A 111 -4.92 16.26 -27.99
N SER A 112 -4.76 16.10 -26.67
CA SER A 112 -3.73 16.77 -25.87
C SER A 112 -2.96 15.83 -24.93
N ALA A 113 -3.58 14.75 -24.47
CA ALA A 113 -2.99 13.78 -23.53
C ALA A 113 -3.68 12.41 -23.63
N TYR A 114 -3.05 11.37 -23.07
CA TYR A 114 -3.66 10.06 -22.87
C TYR A 114 -4.58 10.09 -21.65
N GLN A 115 -5.87 9.86 -21.83
CA GLN A 115 -6.89 9.98 -20.80
C GLN A 115 -7.32 8.60 -20.29
N CYS A 116 -7.38 8.46 -18.96
CA CYS A 116 -7.93 7.28 -18.32
C CYS A 116 -9.46 7.27 -18.44
N PHE A 117 -10.02 6.20 -19.00
CA PHE A 117 -11.47 6.04 -19.16
C PHE A 117 -12.21 5.75 -17.86
N LEU A 118 -11.49 5.40 -16.76
CA LEU A 118 -12.11 5.09 -15.45
C LEU A 118 -12.14 6.29 -14.50
N CYS A 119 -11.19 7.24 -14.59
CA CYS A 119 -11.10 8.36 -13.65
C CYS A 119 -10.78 9.71 -14.29
N ASN A 120 -10.77 9.79 -15.60
CA ASN A 120 -10.49 10.99 -16.38
C ASN A 120 -9.11 11.65 -16.13
N LYS A 121 -8.20 11.03 -15.37
CA LYS A 121 -6.82 11.51 -15.25
C LYS A 121 -6.11 11.45 -16.58
N THR A 122 -5.26 12.45 -16.84
CA THR A 122 -4.51 12.57 -18.09
C THR A 122 -3.02 12.37 -17.88
N PHE A 123 -2.34 11.84 -18.89
CA PHE A 123 -0.92 11.48 -18.86
C PHE A 123 -0.27 11.90 -20.17
N ASN A 124 0.94 12.43 -20.10
CA ASN A 124 1.68 12.87 -21.31
C ASN A 124 2.23 11.70 -22.15
N LYS A 125 2.25 10.48 -21.60
CA LYS A 125 2.74 9.28 -22.29
C LYS A 125 1.81 8.10 -22.04
N LEU A 126 1.59 7.29 -23.08
CA LEU A 126 0.79 6.07 -23.02
C LEU A 126 1.30 5.07 -21.94
N VAL A 127 2.64 4.96 -21.79
CA VAL A 127 3.23 4.10 -20.78
C VAL A 127 2.81 4.51 -19.36
N HIS A 128 2.69 5.80 -19.07
CA HIS A 128 2.24 6.28 -17.76
C HIS A 128 0.76 6.01 -17.52
N LEU A 129 -0.09 6.12 -18.56
CA LEU A 129 -1.49 5.71 -18.47
C LEU A 129 -1.58 4.19 -18.20
N ASN A 130 -0.79 3.36 -18.88
CA ASN A 130 -0.78 1.92 -18.65
C ASN A 130 -0.27 1.56 -17.25
N GLN A 131 0.75 2.23 -16.73
CA GLN A 131 1.19 2.08 -15.33
C GLN A 131 0.08 2.47 -14.33
N HIS A 132 -0.68 3.54 -14.63
CA HIS A 132 -1.81 3.95 -13.80
C HIS A 132 -2.95 2.91 -13.83
N LEU A 133 -3.29 2.34 -14.99
CA LEU A 133 -4.32 1.31 -15.11
C LEU A 133 -3.94 0.01 -14.40
N GLN A 134 -2.65 -0.33 -14.35
CA GLN A 134 -2.13 -1.50 -13.62
C GLN A 134 -1.92 -1.25 -12.13
N SER A 135 -2.00 0.03 -11.70
CA SER A 135 -1.89 0.37 -10.29
C SER A 135 -3.21 0.13 -9.56
N PRO A 136 -3.21 0.06 -8.21
CA PRO A 136 -4.43 -0.10 -7.42
C PRO A 136 -5.33 1.15 -7.40
N SER A 137 -5.14 2.10 -8.31
CA SER A 137 -5.91 3.35 -8.34
C SER A 137 -7.41 3.15 -8.57
N HIS A 138 -7.80 2.02 -9.15
CA HIS A 138 -9.18 1.66 -9.48
C HIS A 138 -9.71 0.46 -8.68
N GLU A 139 -8.92 -0.05 -7.74
CA GLU A 139 -9.34 -1.12 -6.86
C GLU A 139 -10.22 -0.59 -5.73
N ASP A 140 -11.09 -1.45 -5.20
CA ASP A 140 -11.92 -1.13 -4.06
C ASP A 140 -11.08 -0.78 -2.83
N LYS A 141 -11.53 0.22 -2.09
CA LYS A 141 -10.89 0.65 -0.87
C LYS A 141 -11.29 -0.25 0.30
N ILE A 142 -10.73 -1.45 0.32
CA ILE A 142 -11.04 -2.47 1.33
C ILE A 142 -10.44 -2.18 2.71
N TYR A 143 -9.55 -1.21 2.84
CA TYR A 143 -8.93 -0.82 4.10
C TYR A 143 -9.46 0.53 4.58
N ARG A 144 -9.50 0.72 5.90
CA ARG A 144 -9.89 1.97 6.55
C ARG A 144 -9.00 2.31 7.72
N CYS A 145 -8.87 3.60 8.02
CA CYS A 145 -8.21 4.03 9.25
C CYS A 145 -9.03 3.56 10.46
N PRO A 146 -8.40 2.90 11.46
CA PRO A 146 -9.10 2.44 12.65
C PRO A 146 -9.54 3.58 13.59
N LYS A 147 -9.08 4.82 13.36
CA LYS A 147 -9.57 5.99 14.10
C LYS A 147 -10.95 6.38 13.58
N LEU A 148 -11.95 6.34 14.46
CA LEU A 148 -13.36 6.59 14.13
C LEU A 148 -13.59 7.93 13.42
N ASP A 149 -12.89 8.98 13.83
CA ASP A 149 -13.04 10.33 13.27
C ASP A 149 -12.30 10.53 11.96
N CYS A 150 -11.35 9.65 11.61
CA CYS A 150 -10.52 9.82 10.41
C CYS A 150 -11.26 9.48 9.11
N ARG A 151 -12.05 8.42 9.09
CA ARG A 151 -12.88 7.94 7.97
C ARG A 151 -12.17 7.77 6.62
N ILE A 152 -10.81 7.86 6.58
CA ILE A 152 -10.06 7.68 5.34
C ILE A 152 -10.00 6.20 4.99
N GLU A 153 -10.33 5.88 3.73
CA GLU A 153 -10.28 4.53 3.17
C GLU A 153 -9.10 4.40 2.18
N PHE A 154 -8.52 3.21 2.10
CA PHE A 154 -7.35 2.89 1.28
C PHE A 154 -7.59 1.64 0.43
N GLY A 155 -7.12 1.65 -0.81
CA GLY A 155 -7.13 0.48 -1.70
C GLY A 155 -5.99 -0.49 -1.40
N THR A 156 -4.93 -0.03 -0.68
CA THR A 156 -3.75 -0.84 -0.35
C THR A 156 -3.47 -0.83 1.15
N LEU A 157 -2.94 -1.94 1.66
CA LEU A 157 -2.49 -2.02 3.04
C LEU A 157 -1.28 -1.11 3.29
N SER A 158 -0.37 -1.00 2.31
CA SER A 158 0.79 -0.08 2.40
C SER A 158 0.36 1.37 2.55
N GLY A 159 -0.72 1.78 1.87
CA GLY A 159 -1.30 3.12 2.00
C GLY A 159 -1.85 3.38 3.40
N LEU A 160 -2.56 2.41 3.99
CA LEU A 160 -3.01 2.50 5.37
C LEU A 160 -1.82 2.55 6.35
N CYS A 161 -0.82 1.67 6.18
CA CYS A 161 0.38 1.68 7.03
C CYS A 161 1.12 3.01 6.95
N GLN A 162 1.29 3.57 5.75
CA GLN A 162 1.92 4.87 5.55
C GLN A 162 1.14 6.01 6.24
N HIS A 163 -0.19 5.98 6.17
CA HIS A 163 -1.05 6.94 6.87
C HIS A 163 -0.87 6.88 8.39
N VAL A 164 -0.85 5.66 8.95
CA VAL A 164 -0.67 5.44 10.40
C VAL A 164 0.75 5.80 10.85
N GLU A 165 1.78 5.34 10.16
CA GLU A 165 3.19 5.63 10.48
C GLU A 165 3.52 7.12 10.31
N GLY A 166 2.87 7.79 9.34
CA GLY A 166 3.00 9.24 9.11
C GLY A 166 2.31 10.09 10.16
N GLY A 167 1.44 9.50 10.99
CA GLY A 167 0.72 10.21 12.05
C GLY A 167 -0.26 11.27 11.56
N PHE A 168 -0.69 11.23 10.29
CA PHE A 168 -1.53 12.25 9.66
C PHE A 168 -2.85 12.51 10.38
N CYS A 169 -3.42 11.51 11.05
CA CYS A 169 -4.65 11.66 11.84
C CYS A 169 -4.41 11.65 13.35
N GLY A 170 -3.17 11.84 13.80
CA GLY A 170 -2.80 11.80 15.22
C GLY A 170 -2.70 10.39 15.80
N VAL A 171 -2.88 9.37 14.99
CA VAL A 171 -2.71 7.96 15.37
C VAL A 171 -1.29 7.56 15.00
N ARG A 172 -0.46 7.31 15.99
CA ARG A 172 0.94 6.91 15.76
C ARG A 172 1.19 5.40 15.74
N MET A 173 0.32 4.60 16.27
CA MET A 173 0.28 3.13 16.16
C MET A 173 -0.89 2.62 17.00
N PHE A 174 -1.93 2.12 16.38
CA PHE A 174 -2.86 1.30 17.14
C PHE A 174 -2.24 -0.07 17.41
N ARG A 175 -2.45 -0.56 18.61
CA ARG A 175 -2.12 -1.93 18.99
C ARG A 175 -2.71 -2.93 17.98
N GLN A 176 -3.93 -2.67 17.52
CA GLN A 176 -4.63 -3.47 16.53
C GLN A 176 -3.91 -3.55 15.16
N VAL A 177 -3.37 -2.44 14.67
CA VAL A 177 -2.56 -2.45 13.42
C VAL A 177 -1.30 -3.27 13.63
N ARG A 178 -0.66 -3.14 14.79
CA ARG A 178 0.51 -3.94 15.14
C ARG A 178 0.15 -5.42 15.24
N ASP A 179 -0.93 -5.76 15.92
CA ASP A 179 -1.38 -7.14 16.10
C ASP A 179 -1.69 -7.81 14.75
N VAL A 180 -2.30 -7.07 13.80
CA VAL A 180 -2.49 -7.52 12.41
C VAL A 180 -1.15 -7.70 11.70
N MET A 181 -0.21 -6.75 11.83
CA MET A 181 1.11 -6.84 11.22
C MET A 181 1.92 -8.00 11.81
N ASP A 182 1.87 -8.20 13.13
CA ASP A 182 2.51 -9.34 13.81
C ASP A 182 1.84 -10.68 13.43
N GLY A 183 0.53 -10.67 13.26
CA GLY A 183 -0.25 -11.79 12.72
C GLY A 183 0.14 -12.14 11.29
N LEU A 184 0.34 -11.13 10.44
CA LEU A 184 0.86 -11.31 9.08
C LEU A 184 2.26 -11.93 9.10
N THR A 185 3.17 -11.43 9.93
CA THR A 185 4.53 -11.96 10.05
C THR A 185 4.52 -13.43 10.47
N ARG A 186 3.63 -13.82 11.40
CA ARG A 186 3.42 -15.23 11.79
C ARG A 186 2.77 -16.06 10.69
N GLY A 187 1.77 -15.48 9.99
CA GLY A 187 1.10 -16.12 8.84
C GLY A 187 2.05 -16.36 7.66
N PHE A 188 3.02 -15.48 7.42
CA PHE A 188 4.07 -15.68 6.42
C PHE A 188 4.93 -16.91 6.72
N ASN A 189 5.27 -17.13 8.00
CA ASN A 189 6.05 -18.29 8.43
C ASN A 189 5.25 -19.59 8.27
N ALA A 190 3.92 -19.55 8.41
CA ALA A 190 3.06 -20.73 8.26
C ALA A 190 2.78 -21.13 6.80
N LEU A 191 2.87 -20.18 5.84
CA LEU A 191 2.72 -20.46 4.40
C LEU A 191 4.02 -20.94 3.73
N THR A 192 5.10 -21.00 4.47
CA THR A 192 6.44 -21.38 3.99
C THR A 192 6.88 -22.78 4.43
N VAL A 193 5.94 -23.58 4.99
CA VAL A 193 6.15 -24.99 5.32
C VAL A 193 5.62 -25.90 4.22
#